data_ccc4c448eb4007c8a3763295eb71d516
#
_entry.id   ccc4c448eb4007c8a3763295eb71d516
#
_cell.length_a   1.000
_cell.length_b   1.000
_cell.length_c   1.000
_cell.angle_alpha   90.00
_cell.angle_beta   90.00
_cell.angle_gamma   90.00
#
_symmetry.space_group_name_H-M   'P 1'
#
loop_
_entity.id
_entity.type
_entity.pdbx_description
1 polymer ?
#
loop_
_entity_poly.entity_id
_entity_poly.type
_entity_poly.pdbx_seq_one_letter_code
_entity_poly.pdbx_strand_id
1 'polypeptide(L)'
;MEQLDLRLETQKPFLSVSHLGLAASHAGITRVFLRRGGMDRSPIREAGRVREILKEARREIKEYLAGKRTFFTVPVDLSQVPPFERSALEMAAQIPYGEVRSYKWIAERLGKPDAARAVGNAMARNPVPIIVPCHRVVRTDGNLGGYSFGLIRKENLLELERRHNAY
;
A
#
# COMPACT_ATOMS: atom_id res chain seq x y z
N MET A 1 -3.68 38.38 -0.77
CA MET A 1 -3.47 37.13 -1.51
C MET A 1 -2.44 36.30 -0.74
N GLU A 2 -2.76 35.98 0.54
CA GLU A 2 -1.79 35.39 1.50
C GLU A 2 -2.54 34.72 2.65
N GLN A 3 -3.45 33.78 2.34
CA GLN A 3 -4.22 33.03 3.36
C GLN A 3 -4.45 31.55 3.02
N LEU A 4 -3.69 30.97 2.08
CA LEU A 4 -3.87 29.56 1.69
C LEU A 4 -2.77 28.62 2.22
N ASP A 5 -1.74 29.12 2.89
CA ASP A 5 -0.56 28.29 3.24
C ASP A 5 -0.48 27.86 4.72
N LEU A 6 -1.37 28.34 5.59
CA LEU A 6 -1.30 28.08 7.04
C LEU A 6 -2.05 26.83 7.51
N ARG A 7 -2.68 26.07 6.62
CA ARG A 7 -3.40 24.82 6.99
C ARG A 7 -2.59 23.52 6.81
N LEU A 8 -1.37 23.58 6.30
CA LEU A 8 -0.59 22.39 5.95
C LEU A 8 0.40 21.95 7.02
N GLU A 9 0.72 22.78 8.01
CA GLU A 9 1.76 22.44 9.01
C GLU A 9 1.27 21.76 10.30
N THR A 10 -0.04 21.60 10.50
CA THR A 10 -0.58 21.04 11.75
C THR A 10 -1.30 19.69 11.58
N GLN A 11 -1.35 19.10 10.40
CA GLN A 11 -1.95 17.76 10.23
C GLN A 11 -0.95 16.71 10.71
N LYS A 12 -1.24 16.10 11.87
CA LYS A 12 -0.63 14.82 12.27
C LYS A 12 -0.63 13.89 11.04
N PRO A 13 0.48 13.21 10.74
CA PRO A 13 0.54 12.33 9.58
C PRO A 13 -0.65 11.36 9.65
N PHE A 14 -1.46 11.32 8.61
CA PHE A 14 -2.69 10.50 8.51
C PHE A 14 -2.40 9.01 8.75
N LEU A 15 -1.15 8.61 8.54
CA LEU A 15 -0.61 7.29 8.79
C LEU A 15 0.87 7.43 9.16
N SER A 16 1.31 6.72 10.17
CA SER A 16 2.72 6.61 10.56
C SER A 16 3.12 5.14 10.58
N VAL A 17 4.35 4.86 10.25
CA VAL A 17 4.90 3.49 10.32
C VAL A 17 4.76 2.88 11.70
N SER A 18 4.70 3.70 12.76
CA SER A 18 4.49 3.24 14.13
C SER A 18 3.08 2.69 14.42
N HIS A 19 2.10 3.02 13.57
CA HIS A 19 0.74 2.45 13.66
C HIS A 19 0.59 1.17 12.85
N LEU A 20 1.64 0.73 12.15
CA LEU A 20 1.62 -0.47 11.33
C LEU A 20 2.30 -1.63 12.05
N GLY A 21 1.64 -2.79 12.02
CA GLY A 21 2.26 -4.07 12.30
C GLY A 21 2.77 -4.70 11.01
N LEU A 22 3.90 -5.38 11.10
CA LEU A 22 4.51 -6.09 9.98
C LEU A 22 4.75 -7.54 10.38
N ALA A 23 4.53 -8.46 9.44
CA ALA A 23 4.95 -9.85 9.56
C ALA A 23 5.73 -10.26 8.31
N ALA A 24 6.69 -11.15 8.47
CA ALA A 24 7.53 -11.62 7.38
C ALA A 24 7.86 -13.11 7.53
N SER A 25 8.10 -13.76 6.41
CA SER A 25 8.77 -15.04 6.27
C SER A 25 10.23 -14.84 5.86
N HIS A 26 10.98 -15.91 5.66
CA HIS A 26 12.30 -15.84 5.06
C HIS A 26 12.30 -15.39 3.59
N ALA A 27 11.13 -15.49 2.92
CA ALA A 27 10.95 -15.08 1.54
C ALA A 27 10.58 -13.59 1.38
N GLY A 28 9.94 -12.98 2.39
CA GLY A 28 9.54 -11.58 2.30
C GLY A 28 8.47 -11.17 3.29
N ILE A 29 7.95 -9.96 3.15
CA ILE A 29 6.82 -9.46 3.94
C ILE A 29 5.56 -10.24 3.57
N THR A 30 4.91 -10.81 4.57
CA THR A 30 3.67 -11.57 4.43
C THR A 30 2.44 -10.76 4.81
N ARG A 31 2.60 -9.74 5.67
CA ARG A 31 1.47 -8.95 6.16
C ARG A 31 1.87 -7.54 6.60
N VAL A 32 1.01 -6.58 6.25
CA VAL A 32 0.99 -5.22 6.81
C VAL A 32 -0.42 -4.97 7.35
N PHE A 33 -0.55 -4.52 8.58
CA PHE A 33 -1.85 -4.33 9.23
C PHE A 33 -1.83 -3.12 10.18
N LEU A 34 -3.02 -2.55 10.43
CA LEU A 34 -3.18 -1.49 11.43
C LEU A 34 -3.17 -2.10 12.83
N ARG A 35 -2.38 -1.55 13.72
CA ARG A 35 -2.34 -1.95 15.13
C ARG A 35 -3.47 -1.29 15.92
N ARG A 36 -4.13 -2.06 16.74
CA ARG A 36 -5.08 -1.56 17.74
C ARG A 36 -4.28 -1.16 18.99
N GLY A 37 -4.40 0.10 19.44
CA GLY A 37 -3.85 0.52 20.73
C GLY A 37 -2.52 1.28 20.72
N GLY A 38 -2.07 1.84 19.60
CA GLY A 38 -0.97 2.81 19.58
C GLY A 38 0.35 2.33 18.99
N MET A 39 1.39 3.14 19.18
CA MET A 39 2.71 2.95 18.58
C MET A 39 3.42 1.71 19.11
N ASP A 40 3.84 0.83 18.20
CA ASP A 40 4.79 -0.23 18.55
C ASP A 40 6.21 0.33 18.62
N ARG A 41 6.70 0.44 19.81
CA ARG A 41 8.11 0.73 20.10
C ARG A 41 8.89 -0.53 20.46
N SER A 42 8.25 -1.71 20.41
CA SER A 42 8.91 -2.96 20.74
C SER A 42 10.03 -3.25 19.74
N PRO A 43 11.18 -3.72 20.21
CA PRO A 43 12.24 -4.18 19.31
C PRO A 43 11.75 -5.36 18.49
N ILE A 44 12.22 -5.48 17.26
CA ILE A 44 11.99 -6.67 16.42
C ILE A 44 12.69 -7.84 17.11
N ARG A 45 11.92 -8.84 17.56
CA ARG A 45 12.43 -10.02 18.31
C ARG A 45 12.95 -11.12 17.40
N GLU A 46 12.52 -11.13 16.15
CA GLU A 46 12.97 -12.09 15.15
C GLU A 46 14.48 -11.95 14.91
N ALA A 47 15.12 -13.06 14.57
CA ALA A 47 16.55 -13.12 14.26
C ALA A 47 16.81 -13.33 12.76
N GLY A 48 18.05 -13.13 12.34
CA GLY A 48 18.50 -13.45 11.00
C GLY A 48 17.77 -12.66 9.89
N ARG A 49 17.50 -13.34 8.78
CA ARG A 49 16.91 -12.74 7.56
C ARG A 49 15.54 -12.09 7.79
N VAL A 50 14.68 -12.70 8.60
CA VAL A 50 13.34 -12.14 8.90
C VAL A 50 13.49 -10.77 9.56
N ARG A 51 14.41 -10.65 10.52
CA ARG A 51 14.70 -9.37 11.19
C ARG A 51 15.15 -8.29 10.19
N GLU A 52 16.02 -8.63 9.26
CA GLU A 52 16.51 -7.66 8.27
C GLU A 52 15.39 -7.24 7.30
N ILE A 53 14.55 -8.17 6.85
CA ILE A 53 13.37 -7.85 6.02
C ILE A 53 12.42 -6.89 6.75
N LEU A 54 12.14 -7.13 8.04
CA LEU A 54 11.24 -6.27 8.82
C LEU A 54 11.83 -4.87 9.06
N LYS A 55 13.13 -4.76 9.31
CA LYS A 55 13.82 -3.46 9.44
C LYS A 55 13.76 -2.69 8.14
N GLU A 56 14.07 -3.35 7.02
CA GLU A 56 14.05 -2.75 5.69
C GLU A 56 12.65 -2.25 5.34
N ALA A 57 11.62 -3.08 5.54
CA ALA A 57 10.22 -2.68 5.31
C ALA A 57 9.82 -1.46 6.15
N ARG A 58 10.20 -1.41 7.43
CA ARG A 58 9.93 -0.25 8.29
C ARG A 58 10.60 1.02 7.76
N ARG A 59 11.85 0.91 7.34
CA ARG A 59 12.60 2.03 6.76
C ARG A 59 11.93 2.51 5.47
N GLU A 60 11.66 1.61 4.54
CA GLU A 60 11.06 1.94 3.25
C GLU A 60 9.65 2.55 3.39
N ILE A 61 8.79 1.99 4.24
CA ILE A 61 7.45 2.55 4.51
C ILE A 61 7.57 3.95 5.13
N LYS A 62 8.51 4.17 6.06
CA LYS A 62 8.73 5.48 6.66
C LYS A 62 9.15 6.51 5.61
N GLU A 63 10.07 6.15 4.73
CA GLU A 63 10.55 7.00 3.63
C GLU A 63 9.41 7.31 2.64
N TYR A 64 8.61 6.29 2.28
CA TYR A 64 7.45 6.44 1.41
C TYR A 64 6.41 7.40 2.00
N LEU A 65 6.02 7.21 3.26
CA LEU A 65 5.05 8.09 3.93
C LEU A 65 5.56 9.52 4.14
N ALA A 66 6.87 9.72 4.10
CA ALA A 66 7.51 11.02 4.11
C ALA A 66 7.71 11.64 2.70
N GLY A 67 7.22 10.98 1.63
CA GLY A 67 7.39 11.42 0.24
C GLY A 67 8.81 11.31 -0.29
N LYS A 68 9.69 10.56 0.39
CA LYS A 68 11.12 10.41 0.03
C LYS A 68 11.43 9.16 -0.79
N ARG A 69 10.42 8.33 -1.03
CA ARG A 69 10.54 7.06 -1.77
C ARG A 69 9.31 6.85 -2.65
N THR A 70 9.53 6.37 -3.85
CA THR A 70 8.46 6.11 -4.84
C THR A 70 8.27 4.62 -5.17
N PHE A 71 9.17 3.75 -4.72
CA PHE A 71 9.11 2.30 -4.96
C PHE A 71 9.65 1.53 -3.75
N PHE A 72 9.25 0.28 -3.62
CA PHE A 72 9.71 -0.63 -2.58
C PHE A 72 10.67 -1.66 -3.17
N THR A 73 11.73 -1.97 -2.44
CA THR A 73 12.72 -3.01 -2.78
C THR A 73 12.64 -4.21 -1.84
N VAL A 74 11.99 -4.05 -0.70
CA VAL A 74 11.78 -5.14 0.24
C VAL A 74 10.99 -6.27 -0.42
N PRO A 75 11.42 -7.53 -0.28
CA PRO A 75 10.70 -8.66 -0.87
C PRO A 75 9.34 -8.86 -0.23
N VAL A 76 8.36 -9.29 -1.03
CA VAL A 76 7.00 -9.63 -0.60
C VAL A 76 6.76 -11.11 -0.83
N ASP A 77 6.18 -11.77 0.16
CA ASP A 77 5.80 -13.18 0.09
C ASP A 77 4.28 -13.33 0.01
N LEU A 78 3.77 -13.59 -1.19
CA LEU A 78 2.36 -13.86 -1.49
C LEU A 78 2.09 -15.36 -1.68
N SER A 79 2.98 -16.25 -1.25
CA SER A 79 2.85 -17.70 -1.47
C SER A 79 1.56 -18.31 -0.93
N GLN A 80 1.00 -17.74 0.14
CA GLN A 80 -0.24 -18.18 0.78
C GLN A 80 -1.51 -17.50 0.18
N VAL A 81 -1.34 -16.58 -0.78
CA VAL A 81 -2.46 -15.91 -1.44
C VAL A 81 -2.98 -16.80 -2.57
N PRO A 82 -4.30 -16.99 -2.73
CA PRO A 82 -4.88 -17.77 -3.82
C PRO A 82 -4.39 -17.29 -5.20
N PRO A 83 -4.22 -18.19 -6.19
CA PRO A 83 -3.57 -17.86 -7.45
C PRO A 83 -4.12 -16.66 -8.19
N PHE A 84 -5.46 -16.53 -8.32
CA PHE A 84 -6.08 -15.40 -8.99
C PHE A 84 -5.83 -14.08 -8.23
N GLU A 85 -6.02 -14.08 -6.91
CA GLU A 85 -5.79 -12.90 -6.07
C GLU A 85 -4.32 -12.48 -6.13
N ARG A 86 -3.38 -13.44 -6.11
CA ARG A 86 -1.95 -13.18 -6.27
C ARG A 86 -1.65 -12.50 -7.60
N SER A 87 -2.14 -13.05 -8.72
CA SER A 87 -1.94 -12.45 -10.03
C SER A 87 -2.52 -11.04 -10.12
N ALA A 88 -3.67 -10.78 -9.49
CA ALA A 88 -4.26 -9.44 -9.44
C ALA A 88 -3.40 -8.47 -8.61
N LEU A 89 -2.85 -8.91 -7.49
CA LEU A 89 -1.95 -8.10 -6.64
C LEU A 89 -0.60 -7.82 -7.34
N GLU A 90 -0.03 -8.82 -8.02
CA GLU A 90 1.19 -8.66 -8.82
C GLU A 90 0.98 -7.67 -9.97
N MET A 91 -0.20 -7.68 -10.61
CA MET A 91 -0.55 -6.68 -11.62
C MET A 91 -0.72 -5.28 -11.02
N ALA A 92 -1.33 -5.17 -9.85
CA ALA A 92 -1.44 -3.90 -9.13
C ALA A 92 -0.06 -3.34 -8.73
N ALA A 93 0.90 -4.21 -8.40
CA ALA A 93 2.27 -3.83 -8.07
C ALA A 93 3.02 -3.18 -9.24
N GLN A 94 2.56 -3.39 -10.47
CA GLN A 94 3.13 -2.78 -11.68
C GLN A 94 2.61 -1.36 -11.96
N ILE A 95 1.59 -0.88 -11.23
CA ILE A 95 1.06 0.48 -11.40
C ILE A 95 2.10 1.47 -10.84
N PRO A 96 2.60 2.40 -11.68
CA PRO A 96 3.63 3.35 -11.24
C PRO A 96 3.14 4.26 -10.09
N TYR A 97 4.10 4.79 -9.34
CA TYR A 97 3.85 5.81 -8.32
C TYR A 97 3.16 7.04 -8.94
N GLY A 98 2.13 7.54 -8.28
CA GLY A 98 1.34 8.69 -8.74
C GLY A 98 0.34 8.39 -9.86
N GLU A 99 0.25 7.14 -10.32
CA GLU A 99 -0.73 6.72 -11.32
C GLU A 99 -1.83 5.84 -10.71
N VAL A 100 -2.97 5.81 -11.38
CA VAL A 100 -4.09 4.92 -11.01
C VAL A 100 -4.54 4.10 -12.21
N ARG A 101 -5.08 2.92 -11.94
CA ARG A 101 -5.71 2.06 -12.93
C ARG A 101 -7.04 1.54 -12.41
N SER A 102 -7.97 1.23 -13.32
CA SER A 102 -9.26 0.68 -12.90
C SER A 102 -9.18 -0.81 -12.56
N TYR A 103 -10.12 -1.30 -11.74
CA TYR A 103 -10.30 -2.74 -11.53
C TYR A 103 -10.49 -3.49 -12.85
N LYS A 104 -11.20 -2.87 -13.81
CA LYS A 104 -11.41 -3.41 -15.15
C LYS A 104 -10.09 -3.53 -15.91
N TRP A 105 -9.22 -2.55 -15.85
CA TRP A 105 -7.90 -2.60 -16.49
C TRP A 105 -7.07 -3.79 -16.01
N ILE A 106 -7.08 -4.09 -14.71
CA ILE A 106 -6.40 -5.27 -14.18
C ILE A 106 -7.05 -6.54 -14.71
N ALA A 107 -8.39 -6.63 -14.71
CA ALA A 107 -9.13 -7.79 -15.20
C ALA A 107 -8.81 -8.08 -16.66
N GLU A 108 -8.79 -7.06 -17.52
CA GLU A 108 -8.42 -7.17 -18.94
C GLU A 108 -6.99 -7.68 -19.12
N ARG A 109 -6.03 -7.14 -18.33
CA ARG A 109 -4.63 -7.59 -18.36
C ARG A 109 -4.44 -9.04 -17.91
N LEU A 110 -5.31 -9.54 -17.06
CA LEU A 110 -5.34 -10.94 -16.64
C LEU A 110 -6.08 -11.86 -17.64
N GLY A 111 -6.55 -11.32 -18.77
CA GLY A 111 -7.32 -12.08 -19.77
C GLY A 111 -8.74 -12.45 -19.30
N LYS A 112 -9.27 -11.75 -18.29
CA LYS A 112 -10.59 -12.00 -17.68
C LYS A 112 -11.39 -10.69 -17.56
N PRO A 113 -11.82 -10.06 -18.69
CA PRO A 113 -12.41 -8.72 -18.71
C PRO A 113 -13.65 -8.56 -17.80
N ASP A 114 -14.38 -9.64 -17.57
CA ASP A 114 -15.58 -9.64 -16.71
C ASP A 114 -15.26 -9.80 -15.21
N ALA A 115 -13.99 -10.01 -14.85
CA ALA A 115 -13.58 -10.29 -13.48
C ALA A 115 -13.31 -9.04 -12.62
N ALA A 116 -13.76 -7.85 -13.01
CA ALA A 116 -13.49 -6.61 -12.27
C ALA A 116 -13.93 -6.67 -10.79
N ARG A 117 -15.06 -7.33 -10.48
CA ARG A 117 -15.52 -7.56 -9.10
C ARG A 117 -14.57 -8.47 -8.33
N ALA A 118 -14.09 -9.55 -8.96
CA ALA A 118 -13.14 -10.47 -8.35
C ALA A 118 -11.79 -9.78 -8.09
N VAL A 119 -11.33 -8.90 -8.98
CA VAL A 119 -10.17 -8.03 -8.76
C VAL A 119 -10.41 -7.11 -7.57
N GLY A 120 -11.60 -6.51 -7.45
CA GLY A 120 -11.97 -5.69 -6.30
C GLY A 120 -11.87 -6.46 -4.98
N ASN A 121 -12.32 -7.72 -4.94
CA ASN A 121 -12.18 -8.60 -3.79
C ASN A 121 -10.71 -8.91 -3.49
N ALA A 122 -9.88 -9.16 -4.50
CA ALA A 122 -8.45 -9.37 -4.33
C ALA A 122 -7.76 -8.14 -3.71
N MET A 123 -8.10 -6.93 -4.19
CA MET A 123 -7.57 -5.69 -3.62
C MET A 123 -8.00 -5.50 -2.16
N ALA A 124 -9.27 -5.81 -1.82
CA ALA A 124 -9.78 -5.73 -0.46
C ALA A 124 -9.10 -6.72 0.51
N ARG A 125 -8.63 -7.86 0.00
CA ARG A 125 -7.95 -8.91 0.76
C ARG A 125 -6.43 -8.82 0.70
N ASN A 126 -5.87 -7.78 0.09
CA ASN A 126 -4.43 -7.58 0.01
C ASN A 126 -3.80 -7.69 1.41
N PRO A 127 -2.92 -8.67 1.65
CA PRO A 127 -2.28 -8.84 2.95
C PRO A 127 -1.16 -7.83 3.20
N VAL A 128 -0.64 -7.18 2.14
CA VAL A 128 0.55 -6.32 2.20
C VAL A 128 0.26 -4.93 1.62
N PRO A 129 -0.80 -4.22 2.12
CA PRO A 129 -1.14 -2.90 1.61
C PRO A 129 0.02 -1.91 1.78
N ILE A 130 0.04 -0.85 0.98
CA ILE A 130 1.10 0.14 0.80
C ILE A 130 2.24 -0.40 -0.04
N ILE A 131 2.90 -1.50 0.34
CA ILE A 131 3.99 -2.13 -0.44
C ILE A 131 3.41 -2.68 -1.75
N VAL A 132 2.31 -3.45 -1.68
CA VAL A 132 1.50 -3.78 -2.85
C VAL A 132 0.41 -2.70 -2.97
N PRO A 133 0.46 -1.83 -3.98
CA PRO A 133 -0.27 -0.56 -4.00
C PRO A 133 -1.73 -0.70 -4.45
N CYS A 134 -2.54 -1.49 -3.73
CA CYS A 134 -3.96 -1.63 -4.02
C CYS A 134 -4.73 -0.29 -3.90
N HIS A 135 -4.17 0.73 -3.24
CA HIS A 135 -4.72 2.08 -3.23
C HIS A 135 -4.69 2.77 -4.61
N ARG A 136 -3.81 2.36 -5.53
CA ARG A 136 -3.75 2.84 -6.93
C ARG A 136 -4.82 2.22 -7.83
N VAL A 137 -5.63 1.29 -7.30
CA VAL A 137 -6.71 0.66 -8.06
C VAL A 137 -8.04 1.31 -7.69
N VAL A 138 -8.72 1.87 -8.70
CA VAL A 138 -9.94 2.69 -8.55
C VAL A 138 -11.06 2.15 -9.44
N ARG A 139 -12.26 2.70 -9.35
CA ARG A 139 -13.37 2.37 -10.24
C ARG A 139 -13.19 3.04 -11.62
N THR A 140 -13.85 2.51 -12.63
CA THR A 140 -13.79 3.05 -14.00
C THR A 140 -14.36 4.47 -14.09
N ASP A 141 -15.31 4.82 -13.20
CA ASP A 141 -15.89 6.15 -13.08
C ASP A 141 -15.02 7.15 -12.29
N GLY A 142 -13.81 6.74 -11.88
CA GLY A 142 -12.88 7.55 -11.10
C GLY A 142 -13.14 7.54 -9.58
N ASN A 143 -14.22 6.91 -9.11
CA ASN A 143 -14.46 6.75 -7.67
C ASN A 143 -13.41 5.82 -7.04
N LEU A 144 -13.08 6.07 -5.77
CA LEU A 144 -11.98 5.36 -5.07
C LEU A 144 -12.21 3.85 -4.96
N GLY A 145 -13.47 3.38 -4.88
CA GLY A 145 -13.75 1.99 -4.51
C GLY A 145 -13.37 1.71 -3.05
N GLY A 146 -13.26 0.43 -2.69
CA GLY A 146 -12.90 0.03 -1.32
C GLY A 146 -11.40 0.16 -1.01
N TYR A 147 -11.06 0.16 0.28
CA TYR A 147 -9.70 0.04 0.78
C TYR A 147 -9.68 -0.56 2.19
N SER A 148 -8.81 -1.55 2.43
CA SER A 148 -8.77 -2.28 3.71
C SER A 148 -8.43 -1.39 4.92
N PHE A 149 -7.66 -0.32 4.72
CA PHE A 149 -7.34 0.66 5.77
C PHE A 149 -8.31 1.85 5.82
N GLY A 150 -9.42 1.80 5.07
CA GLY A 150 -10.43 2.86 5.01
C GLY A 150 -10.16 3.90 3.92
N LEU A 151 -11.24 4.47 3.38
CA LEU A 151 -11.20 5.36 2.23
C LEU A 151 -10.38 6.63 2.46
N ILE A 152 -10.44 7.23 3.65
CA ILE A 152 -9.66 8.41 4.00
C ILE A 152 -8.15 8.15 3.82
N ARG A 153 -7.67 6.96 4.22
CA ARG A 153 -6.26 6.61 4.04
C ARG A 153 -5.91 6.35 2.57
N LYS A 154 -6.84 5.78 1.80
CA LYS A 154 -6.65 5.62 0.36
C LYS A 154 -6.48 6.98 -0.32
N GLU A 155 -7.38 7.90 -0.05
CA GLU A 155 -7.36 9.26 -0.58
C GLU A 155 -6.04 9.98 -0.23
N ASN A 156 -5.64 9.91 1.04
CA ASN A 156 -4.40 10.53 1.51
C ASN A 156 -3.13 9.91 0.87
N LEU A 157 -3.11 8.59 0.63
CA LEU A 157 -2.00 7.94 -0.07
C LEU A 157 -1.92 8.41 -1.53
N LEU A 158 -3.05 8.47 -2.23
CA LEU A 158 -3.11 8.97 -3.59
C LEU A 158 -2.69 10.45 -3.67
N GLU A 159 -3.12 11.26 -2.72
CA GLU A 159 -2.72 12.68 -2.66
C GLU A 159 -1.23 12.83 -2.34
N LEU A 160 -0.68 12.02 -1.43
CA LEU A 160 0.76 11.97 -1.16
C LEU A 160 1.54 11.69 -2.44
N GLU A 161 1.13 10.66 -3.19
CA GLU A 161 1.78 10.28 -4.44
C GLU A 161 1.66 11.36 -5.52
N ARG A 162 0.48 11.96 -5.68
CA ARG A 162 0.24 13.04 -6.63
C ARG A 162 1.16 14.24 -6.38
N ARG A 163 1.32 14.64 -5.12
CA ARG A 163 2.18 15.78 -4.74
C ARG A 163 3.65 15.54 -5.05
N HIS A 164 4.13 14.32 -4.88
CA HIS A 164 5.56 13.99 -5.04
C HIS A 164 5.89 13.40 -6.41
N ASN A 165 4.90 13.20 -7.28
CA ASN A 165 5.11 12.79 -8.68
C ASN A 165 5.19 13.97 -9.65
N ALA A 166 5.00 15.20 -9.17
CA ALA A 166 4.99 16.41 -9.99
C ALA A 166 6.40 17.02 -10.23
N TYR A 167 7.48 16.27 -9.88
CA TYR A 167 8.90 16.69 -10.07
C TYR A 167 9.68 15.65 -10.84
#